data_35aac51cda3ff52f06bd9b2792a13354
#
_entry.id   35aac51cda3ff52f06bd9b2792a13354
#
_cell.length_a   1.000
_cell.length_b   1.000
_cell.length_c   1.000
_cell.angle_alpha   90.00
_cell.angle_beta   90.00
_cell.angle_gamma   90.00
#
_symmetry.space_group_name_H-M   'P 1'
#
loop_
_entity.id
_entity.type
_entity.pdbx_description
1 polymer ?
#
loop_
_entity_poly.entity_id
_entity_poly.type
_entity_poly.pdbx_seq_one_letter_code
_entity_poly.pdbx_strand_id
1 'polypeptide(L)'
;MKNLDLAEKVSTKKTYLWKDLKTWKKENGFIKNKNKKKNLHVVAIDYGIKKNILRYFSDFNCKVTVVSCKTVAKDILKLKPNGIFLSNGPGDPAATGKYAIPIIKDLIKNNLPIFGICLGHQILALTL
;
A
#
# COMPACT_ATOMS: atom_id res chain seq x y z
N MET A 1 -10.59 -11.48 -16.49
CA MET A 1 -10.96 -10.11 -16.11
C MET A 1 -10.21 -9.06 -16.93
N LYS A 2 -10.03 -9.39 -18.21
CA LYS A 2 -9.31 -8.54 -19.14
C LYS A 2 -9.95 -7.14 -19.24
N ASN A 3 -9.13 -6.10 -19.17
CA ASN A 3 -9.53 -4.69 -19.32
C ASN A 3 -10.42 -4.15 -18.19
N LEU A 4 -10.58 -4.90 -17.06
CA LEU A 4 -11.38 -4.42 -15.93
C LEU A 4 -10.48 -3.85 -14.83
N ASP A 5 -10.73 -2.59 -14.47
CA ASP A 5 -10.11 -1.94 -13.33
C ASP A 5 -10.98 -2.11 -12.09
N LEU A 6 -10.87 -3.29 -11.46
CA LEU A 6 -11.60 -3.58 -10.23
C LEU A 6 -10.91 -2.96 -9.01
N ALA A 7 -9.62 -2.64 -9.10
CA ALA A 7 -8.88 -2.02 -8.01
C ALA A 7 -9.48 -0.67 -7.64
N GLU A 8 -9.86 0.15 -8.61
CA GLU A 8 -10.51 1.43 -8.36
C GLU A 8 -11.78 1.30 -7.53
N LYS A 9 -12.56 0.23 -7.77
CA LYS A 9 -13.83 0.00 -7.07
C LYS A 9 -13.65 -0.37 -5.60
N VAL A 10 -12.58 -1.07 -5.27
CA VAL A 10 -12.32 -1.57 -3.91
C VAL A 10 -11.31 -0.74 -3.13
N SER A 11 -10.62 0.18 -3.79
CA SER A 11 -9.66 1.08 -3.16
C SER A 11 -10.35 2.00 -2.16
N THR A 12 -9.64 2.35 -1.09
CA THR A 12 -10.12 3.37 -0.16
C THR A 12 -10.32 4.71 -0.88
N LYS A 13 -11.35 5.45 -0.50
CA LYS A 13 -11.61 6.79 -1.05
C LYS A 13 -10.88 7.88 -0.27
N LYS A 14 -10.50 7.60 0.98
CA LYS A 14 -9.83 8.55 1.87
C LYS A 14 -8.53 7.95 2.38
N THR A 15 -7.51 8.80 2.49
CA THR A 15 -6.27 8.44 3.18
C THR A 15 -6.56 8.18 4.66
N TYR A 16 -6.00 7.10 5.19
CA TYR A 16 -6.14 6.78 6.61
C TYR A 16 -4.86 6.20 7.19
N LEU A 17 -4.69 6.40 8.49
CA LEU A 17 -3.62 5.78 9.25
C LEU A 17 -4.10 4.42 9.76
N TRP A 18 -3.31 3.37 9.54
CA TRP A 18 -3.64 2.05 10.05
C TRP A 18 -3.60 2.03 11.59
N LYS A 19 -4.54 1.31 12.19
CA LYS A 19 -4.78 1.30 13.65
C LYS A 19 -3.74 0.52 14.47
N ASP A 20 -2.63 0.12 13.88
CA ASP A 20 -1.56 -0.65 14.54
C ASP A 20 -2.00 -2.02 15.08
N LEU A 21 -3.07 -2.61 14.56
CA LEU A 21 -3.47 -3.97 14.91
C LEU A 21 -2.45 -4.97 14.35
N LYS A 22 -1.90 -5.80 15.23
CA LYS A 22 -0.97 -6.88 14.86
C LYS A 22 -1.72 -8.09 14.32
N THR A 23 -0.97 -9.05 13.80
CA THR A 23 -1.52 -10.34 13.36
C THR A 23 -2.15 -11.09 14.52
N TRP A 24 -3.15 -11.91 14.21
CA TRP A 24 -3.88 -12.70 15.21
C TRP A 24 -2.97 -13.72 15.87
N LYS A 25 -3.08 -13.84 17.18
CA LYS A 25 -2.39 -14.84 17.99
C LYS A 25 -3.40 -15.62 18.81
N LYS A 26 -3.18 -16.92 18.95
CA LYS A 26 -4.07 -17.80 19.73
C LYS A 26 -4.23 -17.32 21.19
N GLU A 27 -3.17 -16.78 21.77
CA GLU A 27 -3.13 -16.38 23.17
C GLU A 27 -3.98 -15.14 23.47
N ASN A 28 -4.05 -14.19 22.52
CA ASN A 28 -4.63 -12.86 22.78
C ASN A 28 -5.33 -12.20 21.58
N GLY A 29 -5.58 -12.95 20.51
CA GLY A 29 -6.29 -12.44 19.32
C GLY A 29 -5.54 -11.33 18.59
N PHE A 30 -6.28 -10.36 18.12
CA PHE A 30 -5.72 -9.16 17.50
C PHE A 30 -5.40 -8.13 18.59
N ILE A 31 -4.13 -7.84 18.79
CA ILE A 31 -3.70 -6.82 19.76
C ILE A 31 -3.11 -5.62 19.03
N LYS A 32 -3.22 -4.45 19.64
CA LYS A 32 -2.65 -3.23 19.12
C LYS A 32 -1.17 -3.14 19.46
N ASN A 33 -0.36 -2.69 18.52
CA ASN A 33 1.03 -2.33 18.81
C ASN A 33 1.05 -1.02 19.60
N LYS A 34 1.45 -1.09 20.87
CA LYS A 34 1.49 0.06 21.78
C LYS A 34 2.79 0.85 21.71
N ASN A 35 3.75 0.41 20.91
CA ASN A 35 5.01 1.13 20.77
C ASN A 35 4.78 2.47 20.08
N LYS A 36 5.00 3.57 20.79
CA LYS A 36 4.78 4.93 20.27
C LYS A 36 5.86 5.35 19.27
N LYS A 37 7.09 4.82 19.42
CA LYS A 37 8.19 5.11 18.49
C LYS A 37 8.18 4.07 17.38
N LYS A 38 7.81 4.48 16.17
CA LYS A 38 7.81 3.61 15.01
C LYS A 38 9.18 3.58 14.33
N ASN A 39 9.54 2.42 13.77
CA ASN A 39 10.82 2.26 13.08
C ASN A 39 10.81 2.99 11.73
N LEU A 40 9.78 2.74 10.94
CA LEU A 40 9.67 3.24 9.56
C LEU A 40 8.24 3.67 9.28
N HIS A 41 8.10 4.60 8.35
CA HIS A 41 6.81 5.01 7.80
C HIS A 41 6.64 4.42 6.40
N VAL A 42 5.64 3.58 6.21
CA VAL A 42 5.26 2.99 4.92
C VAL A 42 3.98 3.65 4.43
N VAL A 43 3.98 4.11 3.18
CA VAL A 43 2.75 4.50 2.51
C VAL A 43 2.31 3.34 1.63
N ALA A 44 1.11 2.83 1.89
CA ALA A 44 0.52 1.73 1.15
C ALA A 44 -0.49 2.28 0.15
N ILE A 45 -0.27 1.99 -1.12
CA ILE A 45 -1.23 2.34 -2.19
C ILE A 45 -2.25 1.19 -2.27
N ASP A 46 -3.51 1.53 -2.09
CA ASP A 46 -4.59 0.55 -1.92
C ASP A 46 -5.23 0.17 -3.25
N TYR A 47 -4.90 -1.02 -3.73
CA TYR A 47 -5.56 -1.65 -4.89
C TYR A 47 -6.60 -2.70 -4.46
N GLY A 48 -6.92 -2.77 -3.18
CA GLY A 48 -7.77 -3.79 -2.55
C GLY A 48 -7.00 -4.57 -1.50
N ILE A 49 -6.31 -3.85 -0.62
CA ILE A 49 -5.36 -4.42 0.33
C ILE A 49 -6.03 -5.35 1.34
N LYS A 50 -5.44 -6.51 1.55
CA LYS A 50 -5.82 -7.41 2.64
C LYS A 50 -5.32 -6.85 3.96
N LYS A 51 -6.23 -6.72 4.94
CA LYS A 51 -5.90 -6.16 6.26
C LYS A 51 -4.77 -6.91 6.97
N ASN A 52 -4.63 -8.20 6.72
CA ASN A 52 -3.57 -8.97 7.35
C ASN A 52 -2.17 -8.50 6.95
N ILE A 53 -2.02 -7.97 5.74
CA ILE A 53 -0.75 -7.36 5.31
C ILE A 53 -0.45 -6.13 6.16
N LEU A 54 -1.45 -5.30 6.43
CA LEU A 54 -1.30 -4.13 7.32
C LEU A 54 -0.91 -4.56 8.74
N ARG A 55 -1.49 -5.67 9.21
CA ARG A 55 -1.16 -6.24 10.53
C ARG A 55 0.31 -6.70 10.60
N TYR A 56 0.85 -7.28 9.52
CA TYR A 56 2.28 -7.62 9.46
C TYR A 56 3.16 -6.39 9.59
N PHE A 57 2.82 -5.29 8.93
CA PHE A 57 3.56 -4.04 9.13
C PHE A 57 3.54 -3.59 10.60
N SER A 58 2.42 -3.76 11.30
CA SER A 58 2.33 -3.47 12.72
C SER A 58 3.20 -4.41 13.57
N ASP A 59 3.30 -5.69 13.19
CA ASP A 59 4.19 -6.65 13.85
C ASP A 59 5.64 -6.17 13.78
N PHE A 60 6.05 -5.55 12.67
CA PHE A 60 7.40 -4.99 12.48
C PHE A 60 7.53 -3.54 12.96
N ASN A 61 6.54 -3.04 13.69
CA ASN A 61 6.54 -1.70 14.25
C ASN A 61 6.65 -0.58 13.21
N CYS A 62 6.02 -0.76 12.05
CA CYS A 62 5.92 0.27 11.03
C CYS A 62 4.67 1.12 11.23
N LYS A 63 4.80 2.43 11.03
CA LYS A 63 3.66 3.31 10.81
C LYS A 63 3.20 3.10 9.38
N VAL A 64 1.90 2.89 9.16
CA VAL A 64 1.35 2.71 7.80
C VAL A 64 0.26 3.73 7.53
N THR A 65 0.43 4.50 6.47
CA THR A 65 -0.61 5.36 5.93
C THR A 65 -1.11 4.73 4.64
N VAL A 66 -2.41 4.47 4.56
CA VAL A 66 -3.04 3.88 3.39
C VAL A 66 -3.67 4.97 2.54
N VAL A 67 -3.34 4.99 1.25
CA VAL A 67 -3.83 6.01 0.32
C VAL A 67 -4.60 5.36 -0.82
N SER A 68 -5.50 6.15 -1.43
CA SER A 68 -6.23 5.72 -2.63
C SER A 68 -5.28 5.36 -3.76
N CYS A 69 -5.68 4.40 -4.60
CA CYS A 69 -4.94 3.98 -5.77
C CYS A 69 -4.67 5.11 -6.78
N LYS A 70 -5.44 6.20 -6.72
CA LYS A 70 -5.28 7.37 -7.59
C LYS A 70 -4.54 8.53 -6.95
N THR A 71 -4.01 8.36 -5.74
CA THR A 71 -3.24 9.41 -5.08
C THR A 71 -1.97 9.70 -5.88
N VAL A 72 -1.76 10.97 -6.22
CA VAL A 72 -0.60 11.37 -7.03
C VAL A 72 0.69 11.30 -6.20
N ALA A 73 1.81 11.11 -6.88
CA ALA A 73 3.11 10.96 -6.23
C ALA A 73 3.45 12.13 -5.30
N LYS A 74 3.14 13.36 -5.72
CA LYS A 74 3.36 14.57 -4.92
C LYS A 74 2.71 14.48 -3.53
N ASP A 75 1.46 14.02 -3.47
CA ASP A 75 0.73 13.90 -2.21
C ASP A 75 1.27 12.77 -1.35
N ILE A 76 1.71 11.67 -1.97
CA ILE A 76 2.37 10.57 -1.27
C ILE A 76 3.68 11.05 -0.64
N LEU A 77 4.49 11.78 -1.40
CA LEU A 77 5.78 12.28 -0.92
C LEU A 77 5.64 13.30 0.23
N LYS A 78 4.54 14.05 0.27
CA LYS A 78 4.23 14.96 1.40
C LYS A 78 4.08 14.22 2.73
N LEU A 79 3.73 12.93 2.70
CA LEU A 79 3.61 12.10 3.89
C LEU A 79 4.98 11.67 4.44
N LYS A 80 6.06 11.97 3.73
CA LYS A 80 7.45 11.63 4.09
C LYS A 80 7.64 10.13 4.37
N PRO A 81 7.32 9.25 3.40
CA PRO A 81 7.49 7.82 3.61
C PRO A 81 8.96 7.40 3.59
N ASN A 82 9.28 6.35 4.32
CA ASN A 82 10.56 5.64 4.19
C ASN A 82 10.51 4.59 3.07
N GLY A 83 9.31 4.12 2.73
CA GLY A 83 9.10 3.17 1.65
C GLY A 83 7.65 3.17 1.18
N ILE A 84 7.45 2.60 0.00
CA ILE A 84 6.14 2.52 -0.66
C ILE A 84 5.76 1.05 -0.78
N PHE A 85 4.53 0.73 -0.44
CA PHE A 85 3.95 -0.60 -0.64
C PHE A 85 2.82 -0.52 -1.67
N LEU A 86 2.92 -1.36 -2.70
CA LEU A 86 1.88 -1.51 -3.72
C LEU A 86 1.09 -2.77 -3.39
N SER A 87 -0.16 -2.60 -3.00
CA SER A 87 -0.92 -3.69 -2.42
C SER A 87 -1.36 -4.74 -3.46
N ASN A 88 -1.79 -5.88 -2.96
CA ASN A 88 -2.59 -6.81 -3.72
C ASN A 88 -3.92 -6.15 -4.10
N GLY A 89 -4.59 -6.71 -5.09
CA GLY A 89 -5.90 -6.24 -5.51
C GLY A 89 -6.44 -7.06 -6.67
N PRO A 90 -7.72 -6.88 -6.98
CA PRO A 90 -8.37 -7.56 -8.10
C PRO A 90 -8.19 -6.80 -9.41
N GLY A 91 -8.49 -7.47 -10.51
CA GLY A 91 -8.61 -6.85 -11.82
C GLY A 91 -7.39 -7.05 -12.72
N ASP A 92 -7.42 -6.32 -13.82
CA ASP A 92 -6.38 -6.40 -14.85
C ASP A 92 -5.28 -5.38 -14.56
N PRO A 93 -4.01 -5.80 -14.40
CA PRO A 93 -2.91 -4.86 -14.16
C PRO A 93 -2.73 -3.86 -15.30
N ALA A 94 -3.05 -4.21 -16.54
CA ALA A 94 -2.97 -3.28 -17.67
C ALA A 94 -4.01 -2.16 -17.54
N ALA A 95 -5.21 -2.47 -17.07
CA ALA A 95 -6.27 -1.47 -16.88
C ALA A 95 -5.93 -0.52 -15.71
N THR A 96 -5.56 -1.07 -14.56
CA THR A 96 -5.13 -0.31 -13.39
C THR A 96 -3.86 0.48 -13.69
N GLY A 97 -2.96 -0.07 -14.48
CA GLY A 97 -1.70 0.55 -14.87
C GLY A 97 -1.85 1.88 -15.60
N LYS A 98 -2.98 2.13 -16.24
CA LYS A 98 -3.19 3.40 -16.97
C LYS A 98 -2.94 4.63 -16.10
N TYR A 99 -3.37 4.60 -14.85
CA TYR A 99 -3.09 5.68 -13.89
C TYR A 99 -1.97 5.33 -12.91
N ALA A 100 -1.81 4.06 -12.57
CA ALA A 100 -0.83 3.62 -11.57
C ALA A 100 0.61 3.75 -12.07
N ILE A 101 0.87 3.40 -13.33
CA ILE A 101 2.23 3.45 -13.90
C ILE A 101 2.83 4.86 -13.84
N PRO A 102 2.15 5.94 -14.28
CA PRO A 102 2.72 7.28 -14.14
C PRO A 102 3.04 7.66 -12.69
N ILE A 103 2.18 7.30 -11.76
CA ILE A 103 2.39 7.56 -10.32
C ILE A 103 3.64 6.85 -9.83
N ILE A 104 3.77 5.55 -10.14
CA ILE A 104 4.91 4.74 -9.70
C ILE A 104 6.21 5.24 -10.32
N LYS A 105 6.20 5.62 -11.60
CA LYS A 105 7.38 6.22 -12.26
C LYS A 105 7.87 7.45 -11.52
N ASP A 106 6.97 8.31 -11.10
CA ASP A 106 7.35 9.51 -10.35
C ASP A 106 7.91 9.15 -8.97
N LEU A 107 7.37 8.12 -8.31
CA LEU A 107 7.89 7.65 -7.02
C LEU A 107 9.28 7.02 -7.16
N ILE A 108 9.54 6.28 -8.23
CA ILE A 108 10.86 5.67 -8.49
C ILE A 108 11.95 6.75 -8.59
N LYS A 109 11.65 7.89 -9.20
CA LYS A 109 12.60 9.00 -9.33
C LYS A 109 13.09 9.54 -7.99
N ASN A 110 12.40 9.27 -6.92
CA ASN A 110 12.74 9.76 -5.57
C ASN A 110 13.56 8.75 -4.76
N ASN A 111 14.04 7.69 -5.39
CA ASN A 111 14.90 6.67 -4.78
C ASN A 111 14.34 6.02 -3.52
N LEU A 112 13.01 5.95 -3.41
CA LEU A 112 12.35 5.26 -2.30
C LEU A 112 12.28 3.76 -2.58
N PRO A 113 12.50 2.91 -1.57
CA PRO A 113 12.21 1.48 -1.70
C PRO A 113 10.74 1.27 -2.05
N ILE A 114 10.48 0.46 -3.06
CA ILE A 114 9.13 0.12 -3.49
C ILE A 114 8.98 -1.40 -3.52
N PHE A 115 7.93 -1.90 -2.91
CA PHE A 115 7.62 -3.32 -2.84
C PHE A 115 6.16 -3.55 -3.24
N GLY A 116 5.92 -4.59 -4.05
CA GLY A 116 4.58 -4.92 -4.51
C GLY A 116 4.23 -6.38 -4.27
N ILE A 117 2.94 -6.63 -3.99
CA ILE A 117 2.40 -8.00 -3.85
C ILE A 117 1.29 -8.19 -4.87
N CYS A 118 1.28 -9.33 -5.58
CA CYS A 118 0.26 -9.69 -6.57
C CYS A 118 0.05 -8.58 -7.59
N LEU A 119 -1.12 -7.95 -7.62
CA LEU A 119 -1.42 -6.85 -8.55
C LEU A 119 -0.38 -5.73 -8.47
N GLY A 120 0.03 -5.34 -7.25
CA GLY A 120 1.06 -4.32 -7.06
C GLY A 120 2.39 -4.73 -7.67
N HIS A 121 2.79 -5.98 -7.53
CA HIS A 121 4.00 -6.51 -8.17
C HIS A 121 3.89 -6.48 -9.69
N GLN A 122 2.74 -6.89 -10.23
CA GLN A 122 2.51 -6.89 -11.69
C GLN A 122 2.57 -5.47 -12.27
N ILE A 123 1.95 -4.50 -11.60
CA ILE A 123 1.99 -3.10 -12.03
C ILE A 123 3.41 -2.54 -11.97
N LEU A 124 4.16 -2.87 -10.91
CA LEU A 124 5.56 -2.46 -10.79
C LEU A 124 6.40 -3.02 -11.94
N ALA A 125 6.21 -4.29 -12.28
CA ALA A 125 6.89 -4.91 -13.41
C ALA A 125 6.58 -4.20 -14.73
N LEU A 126 5.31 -3.81 -14.94
CA LEU A 126 4.92 -3.04 -16.13
C LEU A 126 5.53 -1.62 -16.15
N THR A 127 5.87 -1.09 -14.99
CA THR A 127 6.46 0.25 -14.85
C THR A 127 7.95 0.26 -15.21
N LEU A 128 8.64 -0.82 -14.91
CA LEU A 128 10.06 -0.98 -15.18
C LEU A 128 10.33 -1.41 -16.63
#